data_caf4d3c6888de84dc4e422728c8f2bcc
#
_entry.id   caf4d3c6888de84dc4e422728c8f2bcc
#
_cell.length_a   1.000
_cell.length_b   1.000
_cell.length_c   1.000
_cell.angle_alpha   90.00
_cell.angle_beta   90.00
_cell.angle_gamma   90.00
#
_symmetry.space_group_name_H-M   'P 1'
#
loop_
_entity.id
_entity.type
_entity.pdbx_description
1 polymer ?
#
loop_
_entity_poly.entity_id
_entity_poly.type
_entity_poly.pdbx_seq_one_letter_code
_entity_poly.pdbx_strand_id
1 'polypeptide(L)'
;MSYKEEITRRRNRTFILTSMSFGHGVAHLYDQGIPVLMPTISSFFGLSNIQVSLVLAFRFAGFGVVNLGGGLVVDMLKRYWGMMLTGCMFAAGVLFVLVGASPNYPTLLIATFLVSIPGALWHLPSTASLSQLFPDRRGWAISIHGFGANIGNVAGPIIAAALLGFLASWRNVLFIYAVPAILMGVFVWWSLRDIGKGGQEPPRELSVHLRDTLAIVRNPVVLLLVSAAILRGIGLDIVFAWSPFYLEETLGKGHLNAGFHYSLLTGMGIISAPILGVLSDRFGRKAVLVPGFLLAAGFSLAAEAVGGGA
;
A
#
# COMPACT_ATOMS: atom_id res chain seq x y z
N MET A 1 3.51 4.61 -35.86
CA MET A 1 4.53 4.56 -34.76
C MET A 1 3.84 3.92 -33.58
N SER A 2 4.38 2.83 -33.04
CA SER A 2 3.71 2.13 -31.92
C SER A 2 3.84 2.97 -30.65
N TYR A 3 2.88 2.82 -29.71
CA TYR A 3 2.95 3.40 -28.35
C TYR A 3 4.32 3.20 -27.70
N LYS A 4 4.91 2.03 -27.98
CA LYS A 4 6.24 1.61 -27.52
C LYS A 4 7.36 2.50 -28.05
N GLU A 5 7.26 2.93 -29.31
CA GLU A 5 8.26 3.77 -29.97
C GLU A 5 8.18 5.25 -29.51
N GLU A 6 6.97 5.73 -29.25
CA GLU A 6 6.76 7.13 -28.86
C GLU A 6 7.25 7.41 -27.42
N ILE A 7 6.99 6.48 -26.47
CA ILE A 7 7.48 6.60 -25.09
C ILE A 7 9.00 6.34 -25.04
N THR A 8 9.49 5.35 -25.79
CA THR A 8 10.94 5.03 -25.83
C THR A 8 11.75 6.17 -26.44
N ARG A 9 11.17 6.94 -27.35
CA ARG A 9 11.80 8.13 -27.97
C ARG A 9 11.93 9.28 -26.96
N ARG A 10 11.01 9.44 -26.01
CA ARG A 10 11.03 10.54 -25.04
C ARG A 10 11.76 10.20 -23.74
N ARG A 11 11.71 8.93 -23.27
CA ARG A 11 12.37 8.50 -22.03
C ARG A 11 12.68 7.01 -22.05
N ASN A 12 13.86 6.63 -21.55
CA ASN A 12 14.28 5.23 -21.43
C ASN A 12 13.30 4.46 -20.51
N ARG A 13 12.89 3.22 -20.89
CA ARG A 13 12.03 2.34 -20.11
C ARG A 13 12.53 2.12 -18.69
N THR A 14 13.86 2.02 -18.51
CA THR A 14 14.49 1.89 -17.20
C THR A 14 14.21 3.11 -16.33
N PHE A 15 14.28 4.32 -16.90
CA PHE A 15 13.95 5.55 -16.18
C PHE A 15 12.48 5.57 -15.73
N ILE A 16 11.55 5.12 -16.57
CA ILE A 16 10.13 5.01 -16.20
C ILE A 16 9.94 4.01 -15.07
N LEU A 17 10.56 2.83 -15.18
CA LEU A 17 10.50 1.79 -14.14
C LEU A 17 11.07 2.31 -12.81
N THR A 18 12.24 2.94 -12.80
CA THR A 18 12.84 3.47 -11.57
C THR A 18 12.02 4.60 -10.98
N SER A 19 11.46 5.49 -11.80
CA SER A 19 10.56 6.56 -11.34
C SER A 19 9.28 6.01 -10.70
N MET A 20 8.67 4.99 -11.32
CA MET A 20 7.50 4.32 -10.75
C MET A 20 7.84 3.56 -9.47
N SER A 21 8.99 2.88 -9.41
CA SER A 21 9.44 2.16 -8.22
C SER A 21 9.73 3.10 -7.05
N PHE A 22 10.34 4.25 -7.34
CA PHE A 22 10.60 5.27 -6.33
C PHE A 22 9.30 5.89 -5.79
N GLY A 23 8.37 6.26 -6.68
CA GLY A 23 7.03 6.73 -6.28
C GLY A 23 6.27 5.68 -5.45
N HIS A 24 6.40 4.39 -5.78
CA HIS A 24 5.82 3.29 -5.03
C HIS A 24 6.42 3.17 -3.63
N GLY A 25 7.74 3.33 -3.50
CA GLY A 25 8.41 3.38 -2.21
C GLY A 25 7.90 4.52 -1.34
N VAL A 26 7.72 5.71 -1.92
CA VAL A 26 7.17 6.87 -1.20
C VAL A 26 5.72 6.63 -0.77
N ALA A 27 4.88 6.04 -1.63
CA ALA A 27 3.50 5.70 -1.28
C ALA A 27 3.45 4.75 -0.07
N HIS A 28 4.29 3.70 -0.07
CA HIS A 28 4.36 2.74 1.03
C HIS A 28 5.01 3.30 2.31
N LEU A 29 5.97 4.22 2.17
CA LEU A 29 6.54 4.93 3.32
C LEU A 29 5.43 5.63 4.14
N TYR A 30 4.52 6.30 3.46
CA TYR A 30 3.40 6.97 4.10
C TYR A 30 2.40 5.99 4.70
N ASP A 31 2.07 4.95 3.93
CA ASP A 31 1.10 3.95 4.33
C ASP A 31 1.51 3.24 5.62
N GLN A 32 2.77 2.86 5.74
CA GLN A 32 3.33 2.17 6.88
C GLN A 32 3.74 3.09 8.05
N GLY A 33 3.81 4.39 7.83
CA GLY A 33 4.03 5.37 8.88
C GLY A 33 2.81 5.61 9.76
N ILE A 34 1.59 5.54 9.19
CA ILE A 34 0.34 5.82 9.93
C ILE A 34 0.13 4.88 11.14
N PRO A 35 0.29 3.54 11.04
CA PRO A 35 0.10 2.65 12.18
C PRO A 35 0.99 3.01 13.38
N VAL A 36 2.22 3.46 13.13
CA VAL A 36 3.16 3.88 14.20
C VAL A 36 2.70 5.16 14.92
N LEU A 37 1.94 6.01 14.24
CA LEU A 37 1.38 7.23 14.85
C LEU A 37 0.08 6.96 15.63
N MET A 38 -0.57 5.81 15.38
CA MET A 38 -1.91 5.53 15.93
C MET A 38 -1.97 5.50 17.46
N PRO A 39 -1.01 4.95 18.24
CA PRO A 39 -1.04 5.05 19.70
C PRO A 39 -1.09 6.51 20.18
N THR A 40 -0.23 7.37 19.63
CA THR A 40 -0.21 8.80 19.96
C THR A 40 -1.50 9.53 19.54
N ILE A 41 -2.06 9.20 18.37
CA ILE A 41 -3.35 9.75 17.90
C ILE A 41 -4.48 9.30 18.83
N SER A 42 -4.49 8.02 19.19
CA SER A 42 -5.47 7.43 20.11
C SER A 42 -5.45 8.12 21.46
N SER A 43 -4.27 8.25 22.06
CA SER A 43 -4.07 8.95 23.32
C SER A 43 -4.51 10.43 23.26
N PHE A 44 -4.19 11.13 22.15
CA PHE A 44 -4.55 12.54 21.97
C PHE A 44 -6.07 12.77 21.97
N PHE A 45 -6.84 11.89 21.34
CA PHE A 45 -8.30 11.99 21.27
C PHE A 45 -9.03 11.21 22.37
N GLY A 46 -8.31 10.46 23.22
CA GLY A 46 -8.91 9.58 24.23
C GLY A 46 -9.76 8.47 23.61
N LEU A 47 -9.28 7.84 22.52
CA LEU A 47 -10.07 6.86 21.78
C LEU A 47 -10.11 5.51 22.51
N SER A 48 -11.29 4.91 22.53
CA SER A 48 -11.43 3.49 22.92
C SER A 48 -10.88 2.56 21.83
N ASN A 49 -10.59 1.29 22.19
CA ASN A 49 -10.14 0.28 21.22
C ASN A 49 -11.11 0.09 20.04
N ILE A 50 -12.42 0.23 20.28
CA ILE A 50 -13.44 0.20 19.23
C ILE A 50 -13.28 1.38 18.28
N GLN A 51 -13.06 2.57 18.81
CA GLN A 51 -12.85 3.77 17.99
C GLN A 51 -11.56 3.70 17.18
N VAL A 52 -10.47 3.20 17.75
CA VAL A 52 -9.22 2.92 17.01
C VAL A 52 -9.48 1.91 15.89
N SER A 53 -10.16 0.80 16.19
CA SER A 53 -10.53 -0.22 15.20
C SER A 53 -11.37 0.38 14.05
N LEU A 54 -12.27 1.31 14.35
CA LEU A 54 -13.05 2.01 13.31
C LEU A 54 -12.17 2.93 12.44
N VAL A 55 -11.21 3.65 13.00
CA VAL A 55 -10.24 4.44 12.21
C VAL A 55 -9.51 3.55 11.21
N LEU A 56 -9.00 2.41 11.67
CA LEU A 56 -8.30 1.44 10.84
C LEU A 56 -9.24 0.80 9.79
N ALA A 57 -10.46 0.46 10.18
CA ALA A 57 -11.47 -0.09 9.28
C ALA A 57 -11.87 0.89 8.17
N PHE A 58 -12.04 2.18 8.49
CA PHE A 58 -12.29 3.23 7.50
C PHE A 58 -11.13 3.40 6.53
N ARG A 59 -9.90 3.29 7.03
CA ARG A 59 -8.71 3.29 6.17
C ARG A 59 -8.73 2.10 5.21
N PHE A 60 -8.99 0.89 5.68
CA PHE A 60 -9.13 -0.30 4.82
C PHE A 60 -10.32 -0.20 3.85
N ALA A 61 -11.43 0.43 4.27
CA ALA A 61 -12.57 0.67 3.39
C ALA A 61 -12.21 1.57 2.20
N GLY A 62 -11.37 2.60 2.40
CA GLY A 62 -10.87 3.43 1.31
C GLY A 62 -10.03 2.64 0.30
N PHE A 63 -9.14 1.74 0.76
CA PHE A 63 -8.45 0.78 -0.11
C PHE A 63 -9.45 -0.13 -0.84
N GLY A 64 -10.44 -0.64 -0.13
CA GLY A 64 -11.46 -1.53 -0.67
C GLY A 64 -12.26 -0.92 -1.82
N VAL A 65 -12.71 0.32 -1.66
CA VAL A 65 -13.45 1.06 -2.70
C VAL A 65 -12.64 1.16 -4.00
N VAL A 66 -11.35 1.49 -3.88
CA VAL A 66 -10.47 1.59 -5.06
C VAL A 66 -10.22 0.22 -5.68
N ASN A 67 -9.99 -0.81 -4.89
CA ASN A 67 -9.74 -2.16 -5.42
C ASN A 67 -10.98 -2.77 -6.10
N LEU A 68 -12.19 -2.44 -5.63
CA LEU A 68 -13.43 -2.91 -6.24
C LEU A 68 -13.80 -2.17 -7.54
N GLY A 69 -13.65 -0.84 -7.56
CA GLY A 69 -14.11 -0.01 -8.68
C GLY A 69 -13.00 0.60 -9.52
N GLY A 70 -11.80 0.74 -8.97
CA GLY A 70 -10.70 1.48 -9.59
C GLY A 70 -10.17 0.83 -10.87
N GLY A 71 -10.21 -0.49 -10.98
CA GLY A 71 -9.78 -1.20 -12.20
C GLY A 71 -10.57 -0.72 -13.44
N LEU A 72 -11.89 -0.64 -13.32
CA LEU A 72 -12.75 -0.12 -14.37
C LEU A 72 -12.39 1.32 -14.75
N VAL A 73 -12.23 2.19 -13.75
CA VAL A 73 -11.88 3.60 -13.95
C VAL A 73 -10.53 3.73 -14.65
N VAL A 74 -9.53 2.93 -14.22
CA VAL A 74 -8.18 2.94 -14.79
C VAL A 74 -8.19 2.45 -16.25
N ASP A 75 -8.97 1.42 -16.56
CA ASP A 75 -9.10 0.91 -17.93
C ASP A 75 -9.83 1.90 -18.86
N MET A 76 -10.87 2.58 -18.37
CA MET A 76 -11.57 3.62 -19.13
C MET A 76 -10.71 4.88 -19.33
N LEU A 77 -9.87 5.22 -18.38
CA LEU A 77 -9.05 6.42 -18.36
C LEU A 77 -7.58 6.16 -18.73
N LYS A 78 -7.32 5.12 -19.53
CA LYS A 78 -5.95 4.70 -19.90
C LYS A 78 -5.06 5.84 -20.38
N ARG A 79 -5.60 6.76 -21.16
CA ARG A 79 -4.91 7.95 -21.65
C ARG A 79 -4.34 8.83 -20.53
N TYR A 80 -4.92 8.77 -19.34
CA TYR A 80 -4.59 9.64 -18.20
C TYR A 80 -3.78 8.96 -17.10
N TRP A 81 -3.25 7.74 -17.33
CA TRP A 81 -2.50 7.00 -16.29
C TRP A 81 -1.38 7.82 -15.66
N GLY A 82 -0.58 8.56 -16.46
CA GLY A 82 0.46 9.43 -15.93
C GLY A 82 -0.06 10.56 -15.06
N MET A 83 -1.22 11.14 -15.43
CA MET A 83 -1.89 12.16 -14.61
C MET A 83 -2.55 11.58 -13.36
N MET A 84 -3.06 10.35 -13.43
CA MET A 84 -3.59 9.65 -12.26
C MET A 84 -2.48 9.38 -11.24
N LEU A 85 -1.31 8.88 -11.68
CA LEU A 85 -0.14 8.69 -10.83
C LEU A 85 0.31 10.02 -10.18
N THR A 86 0.34 11.09 -10.95
CA THR A 86 0.65 12.44 -10.46
C THR A 86 -0.37 12.89 -9.41
N GLY A 87 -1.65 12.73 -9.70
CA GLY A 87 -2.76 13.07 -8.81
C GLY A 87 -2.71 12.30 -7.49
N CYS A 88 -2.31 11.01 -7.52
CA CYS A 88 -2.14 10.22 -6.31
C CYS A 88 -1.14 10.85 -5.33
N MET A 89 0.01 11.34 -5.83
CA MET A 89 1.02 11.95 -4.96
C MET A 89 0.59 13.31 -4.41
N PHE A 90 0.01 14.18 -5.24
CA PHE A 90 -0.51 15.46 -4.77
C PHE A 90 -1.67 15.28 -3.80
N ALA A 91 -2.61 14.38 -4.11
CA ALA A 91 -3.73 14.09 -3.23
C ALA A 91 -3.25 13.52 -1.89
N ALA A 92 -2.26 12.61 -1.89
CA ALA A 92 -1.66 12.11 -0.65
C ALA A 92 -1.13 13.26 0.20
N GLY A 93 -0.35 14.18 -0.37
CA GLY A 93 0.18 15.35 0.36
C GLY A 93 -0.91 16.19 1.00
N VAL A 94 -1.95 16.54 0.27
CA VAL A 94 -3.09 17.33 0.78
C VAL A 94 -3.86 16.56 1.87
N LEU A 95 -4.07 15.25 1.66
CA LEU A 95 -4.85 14.43 2.58
C LEU A 95 -4.09 14.12 3.87
N PHE A 96 -2.75 14.04 3.86
CA PHE A 96 -1.95 13.98 5.09
C PHE A 96 -2.10 15.25 5.92
N VAL A 97 -2.14 16.42 5.29
CA VAL A 97 -2.47 17.68 5.99
C VAL A 97 -3.86 17.60 6.59
N LEU A 98 -4.84 17.06 5.86
CA LEU A 98 -6.21 16.91 6.36
C LEU A 98 -6.27 15.97 7.59
N VAL A 99 -5.57 14.84 7.56
CA VAL A 99 -5.48 13.96 8.74
C VAL A 99 -4.84 14.69 9.91
N GLY A 100 -3.70 15.37 9.69
CA GLY A 100 -3.01 16.14 10.72
C GLY A 100 -3.82 17.30 11.28
N ALA A 101 -4.67 17.92 10.47
CA ALA A 101 -5.54 19.03 10.86
C ALA A 101 -6.87 18.59 11.49
N SER A 102 -7.16 17.27 11.59
CA SER A 102 -8.43 16.77 12.11
C SER A 102 -8.69 17.28 13.53
N PRO A 103 -9.78 18.06 13.76
CA PRO A 103 -10.06 18.64 15.08
C PRO A 103 -10.76 17.66 16.02
N ASN A 104 -11.38 16.61 15.48
CA ASN A 104 -12.20 15.66 16.24
C ASN A 104 -12.23 14.27 15.57
N TYR A 105 -12.78 13.30 16.27
CA TYR A 105 -12.87 11.91 15.81
C TYR A 105 -13.62 11.71 14.48
N PRO A 106 -14.82 12.31 14.22
CA PRO A 106 -15.50 12.15 12.94
C PRO A 106 -14.68 12.64 11.74
N THR A 107 -13.98 13.77 11.87
CA THR A 107 -13.11 14.28 10.80
C THR A 107 -11.89 13.40 10.60
N LEU A 108 -11.34 12.81 11.69
CA LEU A 108 -10.26 11.83 11.60
C LEU A 108 -10.69 10.59 10.81
N LEU A 109 -11.90 10.05 11.05
CA LEU A 109 -12.44 8.91 10.30
C LEU A 109 -12.53 9.20 8.80
N ILE A 110 -13.09 10.35 8.44
CA ILE A 110 -13.23 10.76 7.03
C ILE A 110 -11.86 10.97 6.41
N ALA A 111 -10.96 11.66 7.10
CA ALA A 111 -9.63 11.95 6.60
C ALA A 111 -8.79 10.67 6.40
N THR A 112 -8.87 9.69 7.30
CA THR A 112 -8.18 8.40 7.18
C THR A 112 -8.75 7.51 6.09
N PHE A 113 -10.05 7.56 5.84
CA PHE A 113 -10.68 6.96 4.67
C PHE A 113 -10.13 7.55 3.37
N LEU A 114 -10.14 8.89 3.26
CA LEU A 114 -9.72 9.58 2.05
C LEU A 114 -8.23 9.41 1.74
N VAL A 115 -7.35 9.47 2.75
CA VAL A 115 -5.88 9.38 2.56
C VAL A 115 -5.42 8.02 2.06
N SER A 116 -6.22 6.97 2.26
CA SER A 116 -5.92 5.61 1.75
C SER A 116 -6.19 5.45 0.25
N ILE A 117 -7.07 6.28 -0.33
CA ILE A 117 -7.47 6.19 -1.75
C ILE A 117 -6.29 6.40 -2.70
N PRO A 118 -5.46 7.46 -2.58
CA PRO A 118 -4.32 7.67 -3.46
C PRO A 118 -3.32 6.52 -3.47
N GLY A 119 -3.02 5.95 -2.28
CA GLY A 119 -2.11 4.80 -2.17
C GLY A 119 -2.64 3.57 -2.91
N ALA A 120 -3.92 3.24 -2.72
CA ALA A 120 -4.56 2.14 -3.43
C ALA A 120 -4.62 2.37 -4.95
N LEU A 121 -4.97 3.58 -5.37
CA LEU A 121 -5.09 3.93 -6.78
C LEU A 121 -3.74 3.90 -7.52
N TRP A 122 -2.64 4.20 -6.84
CA TRP A 122 -1.29 4.13 -7.40
C TRP A 122 -0.97 2.78 -8.05
N HIS A 123 -1.38 1.68 -7.41
CA HIS A 123 -1.06 0.33 -7.86
C HIS A 123 -1.63 -0.01 -9.24
N LEU A 124 -2.82 0.46 -9.56
CA LEU A 124 -3.55 0.05 -10.76
C LEU A 124 -2.89 0.57 -12.04
N PRO A 125 -2.71 1.89 -12.26
CA PRO A 125 -2.10 2.40 -13.48
C PRO A 125 -0.59 2.11 -13.55
N SER A 126 0.12 1.98 -12.42
CA SER A 126 1.54 1.67 -12.41
C SER A 126 1.82 0.25 -12.90
N THR A 127 1.14 -0.75 -12.33
CA THR A 127 1.31 -2.16 -12.73
C THR A 127 0.82 -2.41 -14.15
N ALA A 128 -0.29 -1.80 -14.57
CA ALA A 128 -0.80 -1.88 -15.92
C ALA A 128 0.21 -1.29 -16.93
N SER A 129 0.75 -0.11 -16.64
CA SER A 129 1.76 0.55 -17.48
C SER A 129 3.04 -0.28 -17.61
N LEU A 130 3.56 -0.80 -16.51
CA LEU A 130 4.76 -1.63 -16.51
C LEU A 130 4.57 -2.93 -17.27
N SER A 131 3.40 -3.56 -17.16
CA SER A 131 3.06 -4.76 -17.90
C SER A 131 3.03 -4.52 -19.42
N GLN A 132 2.66 -3.32 -19.87
CA GLN A 132 2.67 -2.93 -21.28
C GLN A 132 4.06 -2.51 -21.77
N LEU A 133 4.84 -1.83 -20.93
CA LEU A 133 6.18 -1.38 -21.28
C LEU A 133 7.21 -2.52 -21.32
N PHE A 134 7.00 -3.58 -20.54
CA PHE A 134 7.90 -4.73 -20.45
C PHE A 134 7.19 -6.06 -20.78
N PRO A 135 6.63 -6.22 -21.99
CA PRO A 135 5.87 -7.42 -22.33
C PRO A 135 6.70 -8.70 -22.27
N ASP A 136 8.01 -8.60 -22.55
CA ASP A 136 8.93 -9.73 -22.60
C ASP A 136 9.42 -10.17 -21.21
N ARG A 137 9.31 -9.30 -20.18
CA ARG A 137 9.76 -9.55 -18.80
C ARG A 137 8.90 -8.84 -17.77
N ARG A 138 7.59 -9.00 -17.88
CA ARG A 138 6.59 -8.36 -16.99
C ARG A 138 6.83 -8.66 -15.52
N GLY A 139 7.09 -9.92 -15.18
CA GLY A 139 7.35 -10.33 -13.80
C GLY A 139 8.56 -9.63 -13.19
N TRP A 140 9.65 -9.49 -13.94
CA TRP A 140 10.82 -8.74 -13.50
C TRP A 140 10.52 -7.27 -13.24
N ALA A 141 9.83 -6.59 -14.16
CA ALA A 141 9.49 -5.18 -14.00
C ALA A 141 8.58 -4.94 -12.79
N ILE A 142 7.57 -5.80 -12.59
CA ILE A 142 6.68 -5.75 -11.42
C ILE A 142 7.45 -6.03 -10.12
N SER A 143 8.41 -6.96 -10.15
CA SER A 143 9.24 -7.27 -8.98
C SER A 143 10.12 -6.08 -8.57
N ILE A 144 10.75 -5.39 -9.53
CA ILE A 144 11.53 -4.17 -9.26
C ILE A 144 10.64 -3.05 -8.71
N HIS A 145 9.44 -2.90 -9.27
CA HIS A 145 8.44 -1.96 -8.76
C HIS A 145 8.01 -2.30 -7.32
N GLY A 146 7.77 -3.58 -7.04
CA GLY A 146 7.47 -4.09 -5.69
C GLY A 146 8.64 -3.93 -4.71
N PHE A 147 9.88 -4.04 -5.18
CA PHE A 147 11.05 -3.77 -4.34
C PHE A 147 11.08 -2.33 -3.84
N GLY A 148 10.66 -1.35 -4.67
CA GLY A 148 10.44 0.02 -4.21
C GLY A 148 9.47 0.10 -3.03
N ALA A 149 8.32 -0.58 -3.12
CA ALA A 149 7.35 -0.65 -2.03
C ALA A 149 7.95 -1.23 -0.74
N ASN A 150 8.73 -2.30 -0.86
CA ASN A 150 9.38 -2.92 0.30
C ASN A 150 10.37 -1.98 0.99
N ILE A 151 11.10 -1.15 0.25
CA ILE A 151 11.93 -0.09 0.85
C ILE A 151 11.05 0.88 1.64
N GLY A 152 9.92 1.28 1.10
CA GLY A 152 8.94 2.13 1.79
C GLY A 152 8.39 1.49 3.06
N ASN A 153 8.08 0.19 3.01
CA ASN A 153 7.58 -0.58 4.15
C ASN A 153 8.57 -0.62 5.33
N VAL A 154 9.87 -0.68 5.04
CA VAL A 154 10.92 -0.63 6.07
C VAL A 154 11.17 0.79 6.56
N ALA A 155 11.29 1.74 5.63
CA ALA A 155 11.67 3.10 5.96
C ALA A 155 10.53 3.88 6.67
N GLY A 156 9.27 3.62 6.27
CA GLY A 156 8.11 4.36 6.76
C GLY A 156 7.97 4.37 8.28
N PRO A 157 7.93 3.21 8.94
CA PRO A 157 7.81 3.14 10.40
C PRO A 157 8.96 3.81 11.15
N ILE A 158 10.20 3.61 10.69
CA ILE A 158 11.39 4.21 11.32
C ILE A 158 11.35 5.73 11.19
N ILE A 159 11.02 6.24 9.99
CA ILE A 159 10.94 7.68 9.74
C ILE A 159 9.79 8.31 10.54
N ALA A 160 8.62 7.68 10.59
CA ALA A 160 7.49 8.16 11.38
C ALA A 160 7.83 8.23 12.86
N ALA A 161 8.44 7.17 13.40
CA ALA A 161 8.84 7.10 14.81
C ALA A 161 9.93 8.12 15.15
N ALA A 162 10.94 8.27 14.31
CA ALA A 162 12.00 9.25 14.49
C ALA A 162 11.46 10.69 14.46
N LEU A 163 10.62 11.01 13.50
CA LEU A 163 9.96 12.31 13.43
C LEU A 163 9.05 12.55 14.62
N LEU A 164 8.31 11.55 15.09
CA LEU A 164 7.44 11.67 16.25
C LEU A 164 8.28 11.97 17.51
N GLY A 165 9.41 11.27 17.70
CA GLY A 165 10.33 11.52 18.80
C GLY A 165 10.96 12.91 18.77
N PHE A 166 11.30 13.42 17.56
CA PHE A 166 11.91 14.72 17.39
C PHE A 166 10.90 15.90 17.51
N LEU A 167 9.71 15.74 16.94
CA LEU A 167 8.70 16.80 16.85
C LEU A 167 7.73 16.80 18.03
N ALA A 168 7.69 15.70 18.80
CA ALA A 168 6.73 15.45 19.89
C ALA A 168 5.25 15.71 19.52
N SER A 169 4.92 15.63 18.23
CA SER A 169 3.59 15.92 17.71
C SER A 169 3.28 15.11 16.46
N TRP A 170 2.31 14.21 16.54
CA TRP A 170 1.84 13.42 15.40
C TRP A 170 1.29 14.31 14.26
N ARG A 171 0.70 15.48 14.58
CA ARG A 171 0.22 16.45 13.61
C ARG A 171 1.37 17.00 12.77
N ASN A 172 2.46 17.40 13.43
CA ASN A 172 3.63 17.94 12.76
C ASN A 172 4.30 16.89 11.87
N VAL A 173 4.30 15.61 12.29
CA VAL A 173 4.78 14.51 11.43
C VAL A 173 3.97 14.45 10.13
N LEU A 174 2.65 14.48 10.22
CA LEU A 174 1.77 14.41 9.04
C LEU A 174 1.89 15.67 8.15
N PHE A 175 2.08 16.86 8.73
CA PHE A 175 2.35 18.08 7.96
C PHE A 175 3.69 18.01 7.22
N ILE A 176 4.73 17.46 7.85
CA ILE A 176 6.02 17.24 7.18
C ILE A 176 5.89 16.20 6.08
N TYR A 177 5.07 15.16 6.26
CA TYR A 177 4.81 14.15 5.22
C TYR A 177 4.23 14.75 3.94
N ALA A 178 3.48 15.85 4.02
CA ALA A 178 2.94 16.52 2.84
C ALA A 178 4.04 17.03 1.90
N VAL A 179 5.18 17.49 2.45
CA VAL A 179 6.26 18.09 1.65
C VAL A 179 6.88 17.09 0.67
N PRO A 180 7.43 15.93 1.09
CA PRO A 180 7.98 14.97 0.12
C PRO A 180 6.89 14.36 -0.77
N ALA A 181 5.62 14.28 -0.35
CA ALA A 181 4.52 13.83 -1.21
C ALA A 181 4.28 14.80 -2.37
N ILE A 182 4.26 16.11 -2.10
CA ILE A 182 4.10 17.16 -3.13
C ILE A 182 5.32 17.18 -4.05
N LEU A 183 6.53 17.11 -3.51
CA LEU A 183 7.76 17.04 -4.32
C LEU A 183 7.78 15.80 -5.22
N MET A 184 7.32 14.64 -4.68
CA MET A 184 7.14 13.43 -5.47
C MET A 184 6.07 13.62 -6.54
N GLY A 185 4.98 14.33 -6.25
CA GLY A 185 3.95 14.68 -7.24
C GLY A 185 4.54 15.48 -8.42
N VAL A 186 5.38 16.46 -8.15
CA VAL A 186 6.12 17.23 -9.19
C VAL A 186 7.05 16.31 -9.99
N PHE A 187 7.81 15.45 -9.30
CA PHE A 187 8.72 14.50 -9.96
C PHE A 187 7.95 13.51 -10.84
N VAL A 188 6.85 12.95 -10.36
CA VAL A 188 6.00 12.02 -11.11
C VAL A 188 5.35 12.71 -12.30
N TRP A 189 4.83 13.92 -12.12
CA TRP A 189 4.34 14.74 -13.23
C TRP A 189 5.41 14.95 -14.29
N TRP A 190 6.58 15.39 -13.89
CA TRP A 190 7.69 15.60 -14.81
C TRP A 190 8.12 14.30 -15.50
N SER A 191 8.20 13.18 -14.78
CA SER A 191 8.72 11.90 -15.28
C SER A 191 7.70 11.04 -16.01
N LEU A 192 6.43 11.02 -15.60
CA LEU A 192 5.45 10.02 -16.00
C LEU A 192 4.17 10.58 -16.65
N ARG A 193 4.00 11.91 -16.77
CA ARG A 193 2.75 12.53 -17.27
C ARG A 193 2.30 12.06 -18.66
N ASP A 194 3.21 11.52 -19.47
CA ASP A 194 2.92 11.06 -20.82
C ASP A 194 2.54 9.56 -20.87
N ILE A 195 2.59 8.87 -19.73
CA ILE A 195 2.18 7.47 -19.63
C ILE A 195 0.69 7.34 -19.94
N GLY A 196 0.35 6.40 -20.84
CA GLY A 196 -1.00 6.15 -21.30
C GLY A 196 -1.43 6.92 -22.56
N LYS A 197 -0.77 8.01 -22.94
CA LYS A 197 -1.18 8.87 -24.05
C LYS A 197 -1.16 8.21 -25.44
N GLY A 198 -0.36 7.16 -25.65
CA GLY A 198 -0.24 6.46 -26.93
C GLY A 198 -1.18 5.26 -27.11
N GLY A 199 -2.05 4.96 -26.17
CA GLY A 199 -3.00 3.86 -26.27
C GLY A 199 -4.18 4.22 -27.18
N GLN A 200 -4.19 3.69 -28.40
CA GLN A 200 -5.29 3.89 -29.39
C GLN A 200 -6.41 2.84 -29.31
N GLU A 201 -6.41 1.95 -28.31
CA GLU A 201 -7.52 1.04 -28.14
C GLU A 201 -8.76 1.82 -27.67
N PRO A 202 -9.88 1.70 -28.38
CA PRO A 202 -11.13 2.31 -27.94
C PRO A 202 -11.47 1.78 -26.54
N PRO A 203 -12.07 2.62 -25.68
CA PRO A 203 -12.53 2.15 -24.38
C PRO A 203 -13.47 0.96 -24.59
N ARG A 204 -13.24 -0.14 -23.85
CA ARG A 204 -14.19 -1.25 -23.87
C ARG A 204 -15.54 -0.76 -23.38
N GLU A 205 -16.62 -1.22 -24.02
CA GLU A 205 -17.96 -0.89 -23.56
C GLU A 205 -18.15 -1.33 -22.11
N LEU A 206 -18.72 -0.45 -21.30
CA LEU A 206 -18.98 -0.71 -19.88
C LEU A 206 -19.77 -2.01 -19.66
N SER A 207 -20.75 -2.27 -20.53
CA SER A 207 -21.58 -3.48 -20.52
C SER A 207 -20.76 -4.77 -20.65
N VAL A 208 -19.78 -4.78 -21.55
CA VAL A 208 -18.87 -5.91 -21.78
C VAL A 208 -17.98 -6.10 -20.57
N HIS A 209 -17.40 -5.00 -20.05
CA HIS A 209 -16.52 -5.05 -18.87
C HIS A 209 -17.25 -5.57 -17.63
N LEU A 210 -18.47 -5.10 -17.37
CA LEU A 210 -19.28 -5.57 -16.24
C LEU A 210 -19.66 -7.05 -16.38
N ARG A 211 -20.01 -7.51 -17.59
CA ARG A 211 -20.32 -8.91 -17.84
C ARG A 211 -19.11 -9.81 -17.59
N ASP A 212 -17.93 -9.41 -18.09
CA ASP A 212 -16.68 -10.15 -17.91
C ASP A 212 -16.27 -10.20 -16.42
N THR A 213 -16.40 -9.08 -15.71
CA THR A 213 -16.16 -9.01 -14.26
C THR A 213 -17.11 -9.92 -13.49
N LEU A 214 -18.41 -9.91 -13.84
CA LEU A 214 -19.41 -10.76 -13.21
C LEU A 214 -19.14 -12.26 -13.45
N ALA A 215 -18.67 -12.62 -14.64
CA ALA A 215 -18.27 -13.99 -14.96
C ALA A 215 -17.08 -14.45 -14.09
N ILE A 216 -16.10 -13.58 -13.88
CA ILE A 216 -14.93 -13.85 -13.00
C ILE A 216 -15.40 -14.05 -11.55
N VAL A 217 -16.23 -13.13 -11.03
CA VAL A 217 -16.72 -13.18 -9.64
C VAL A 217 -17.61 -14.42 -9.39
N ARG A 218 -18.28 -14.93 -10.40
CA ARG A 218 -19.10 -16.17 -10.31
C ARG A 218 -18.27 -17.44 -10.38
N ASN A 219 -16.99 -17.37 -10.73
CA ASN A 219 -16.13 -18.55 -10.78
C ASN A 219 -15.82 -19.06 -9.36
N PRO A 220 -16.15 -20.32 -9.00
CA PRO A 220 -15.96 -20.85 -7.65
C PRO A 220 -14.49 -20.90 -7.24
N VAL A 221 -13.57 -21.08 -8.18
CA VAL A 221 -12.13 -21.05 -7.89
C VAL A 221 -11.69 -19.64 -7.50
N VAL A 222 -12.20 -18.61 -8.19
CA VAL A 222 -11.91 -17.20 -7.85
C VAL A 222 -12.52 -16.86 -6.49
N LEU A 223 -13.77 -17.28 -6.22
CA LEU A 223 -14.41 -17.09 -4.92
C LEU A 223 -13.60 -17.72 -3.78
N LEU A 224 -13.13 -18.95 -3.97
CA LEU A 224 -12.28 -19.63 -2.98
C LEU A 224 -10.98 -18.89 -2.74
N LEU A 225 -10.29 -18.43 -3.79
CA LEU A 225 -9.06 -17.67 -3.67
C LEU A 225 -9.28 -16.31 -2.97
N VAL A 226 -10.35 -15.62 -3.32
CA VAL A 226 -10.73 -14.34 -2.67
C VAL A 226 -11.08 -14.58 -1.20
N SER A 227 -11.84 -15.63 -0.86
CA SER A 227 -12.15 -15.97 0.53
C SER A 227 -10.89 -16.28 1.34
N ALA A 228 -9.97 -17.06 0.78
CA ALA A 228 -8.67 -17.34 1.41
C ALA A 228 -7.83 -16.05 1.61
N ALA A 229 -7.83 -15.14 0.64
CA ALA A 229 -7.15 -13.86 0.74
C ALA A 229 -7.78 -12.95 1.82
N ILE A 230 -9.11 -12.94 1.94
CA ILE A 230 -9.84 -12.19 2.99
C ILE A 230 -9.49 -12.75 4.37
N LEU A 231 -9.57 -14.07 4.56
CA LEU A 231 -9.24 -14.71 5.85
C LEU A 231 -7.79 -14.43 6.26
N ARG A 232 -6.85 -14.52 5.30
CA ARG A 232 -5.45 -14.14 5.53
C ARG A 232 -5.33 -12.67 5.92
N GLY A 233 -6.01 -11.78 5.20
CA GLY A 233 -6.02 -10.35 5.49
C GLY A 233 -6.50 -10.08 6.91
N ILE A 234 -7.66 -10.60 7.29
CA ILE A 234 -8.21 -10.45 8.65
C ILE A 234 -7.18 -10.87 9.71
N GLY A 235 -6.53 -12.03 9.55
CA GLY A 235 -5.55 -12.50 10.53
C GLY A 235 -4.30 -11.65 10.61
N LEU A 236 -3.68 -11.30 9.47
CA LEU A 236 -2.41 -10.57 9.44
C LEU A 236 -2.58 -9.07 9.68
N ASP A 237 -3.63 -8.46 9.13
CA ASP A 237 -3.83 -7.01 9.23
C ASP A 237 -4.15 -6.59 10.68
N ILE A 238 -4.78 -7.46 11.48
CA ILE A 238 -4.97 -7.23 12.91
C ILE A 238 -3.61 -7.17 13.62
N VAL A 239 -2.71 -8.12 13.35
CA VAL A 239 -1.36 -8.12 13.92
C VAL A 239 -0.61 -6.85 13.54
N PHE A 240 -0.63 -6.46 12.27
CA PHE A 240 0.00 -5.22 11.80
C PHE A 240 -0.62 -3.98 12.45
N ALA A 241 -1.95 -3.93 12.55
CA ALA A 241 -2.66 -2.78 13.08
C ALA A 241 -2.39 -2.53 14.57
N TRP A 242 -2.31 -3.61 15.36
CA TRP A 242 -2.18 -3.53 16.82
C TRP A 242 -0.74 -3.68 17.34
N SER A 243 0.22 -4.10 16.50
CA SER A 243 1.63 -4.21 16.92
C SER A 243 2.22 -2.93 17.51
N PRO A 244 1.99 -1.72 16.97
CA PRO A 244 2.51 -0.49 17.59
C PRO A 244 1.94 -0.25 18.98
N PHE A 245 0.65 -0.50 19.20
CA PHE A 245 0.02 -0.40 20.53
C PHE A 245 0.62 -1.39 21.53
N TYR A 246 0.78 -2.65 21.12
CA TYR A 246 1.39 -3.67 21.97
C TYR A 246 2.83 -3.29 22.36
N LEU A 247 3.61 -2.81 21.39
CA LEU A 247 4.99 -2.41 21.63
C LEU A 247 5.09 -1.18 22.56
N GLU A 248 4.24 -0.19 22.40
CA GLU A 248 4.30 1.06 23.18
C GLU A 248 3.55 0.93 24.50
N GLU A 249 2.31 0.46 24.52
CA GLU A 249 1.45 0.49 25.71
C GLU A 249 1.65 -0.72 26.59
N THR A 250 1.86 -1.93 26.03
CA THR A 250 2.03 -3.15 26.83
C THR A 250 3.49 -3.38 27.20
N LEU A 251 4.42 -3.25 26.25
CA LEU A 251 5.84 -3.49 26.49
C LEU A 251 6.62 -2.24 26.88
N GLY A 252 5.99 -1.07 26.93
CA GLY A 252 6.61 0.20 27.34
C GLY A 252 7.78 0.64 26.46
N LYS A 253 7.81 0.22 25.18
CA LYS A 253 8.87 0.60 24.26
C LYS A 253 8.67 2.05 23.80
N GLY A 254 9.75 2.82 23.75
CA GLY A 254 9.68 4.17 23.16
C GLY A 254 9.42 4.11 21.65
N HIS A 255 8.89 5.20 21.08
CA HIS A 255 8.44 5.30 19.68
C HIS A 255 9.45 4.76 18.65
N LEU A 256 10.75 5.14 18.79
CA LEU A 256 11.78 4.69 17.85
C LEU A 256 11.98 3.16 17.89
N ASN A 257 11.95 2.59 19.08
CA ASN A 257 12.08 1.14 19.26
C ASN A 257 10.86 0.41 18.70
N ALA A 258 9.66 0.90 18.97
CA ALA A 258 8.42 0.38 18.40
C ALA A 258 8.43 0.47 16.86
N GLY A 259 8.81 1.61 16.30
CA GLY A 259 8.93 1.80 14.87
C GLY A 259 9.95 0.86 14.22
N PHE A 260 11.09 0.62 14.88
CA PHE A 260 12.10 -0.33 14.41
C PHE A 260 11.55 -1.78 14.36
N HIS A 261 10.91 -2.25 15.42
CA HIS A 261 10.31 -3.58 15.46
C HIS A 261 9.19 -3.73 14.44
N TYR A 262 8.37 -2.69 14.29
CA TYR A 262 7.34 -2.69 13.25
C TYR A 262 7.94 -2.69 11.84
N SER A 263 9.05 -2.02 11.61
CA SER A 263 9.81 -2.09 10.35
C SER A 263 10.34 -3.50 10.06
N LEU A 264 10.83 -4.20 11.07
CA LEU A 264 11.25 -5.60 10.90
C LEU A 264 10.06 -6.47 10.51
N LEU A 265 8.92 -6.29 11.16
CA LEU A 265 7.70 -7.05 10.86
C LEU A 265 7.24 -6.82 9.41
N THR A 266 7.17 -5.56 8.96
CA THR A 266 6.73 -5.22 7.60
C THR A 266 7.79 -5.48 6.53
N GLY A 267 9.07 -5.41 6.90
CA GLY A 267 10.20 -5.52 5.99
C GLY A 267 10.67 -6.94 5.70
N MET A 268 10.28 -7.92 6.50
CA MET A 268 10.70 -9.32 6.29
C MET A 268 10.29 -9.88 4.91
N GLY A 269 9.28 -9.27 4.28
CA GLY A 269 8.87 -9.57 2.91
C GLY A 269 9.99 -9.40 1.88
N ILE A 270 10.96 -8.50 2.12
CA ILE A 270 12.12 -8.31 1.22
C ILE A 270 12.94 -9.60 1.09
N ILE A 271 13.13 -10.30 2.20
CA ILE A 271 13.94 -11.52 2.27
C ILE A 271 13.09 -12.75 1.93
N SER A 272 11.90 -12.83 2.54
CA SER A 272 11.05 -14.03 2.42
C SER A 272 10.44 -14.20 1.03
N ALA A 273 10.03 -13.12 0.36
CA ALA A 273 9.36 -13.21 -0.92
C ALA A 273 10.22 -13.87 -2.03
N PRO A 274 11.50 -13.50 -2.24
CA PRO A 274 12.36 -14.19 -3.21
C PRO A 274 12.58 -15.67 -2.86
N ILE A 275 12.79 -15.99 -1.58
CA ILE A 275 13.03 -17.36 -1.10
C ILE A 275 11.78 -18.21 -1.35
N LEU A 276 10.61 -17.72 -0.91
CA LEU A 276 9.34 -18.42 -1.09
C LEU A 276 8.95 -18.53 -2.57
N GLY A 277 9.33 -17.54 -3.40
CA GLY A 277 9.17 -17.60 -4.86
C GLY A 277 9.93 -18.78 -5.46
N VAL A 278 11.23 -18.89 -5.19
CA VAL A 278 12.06 -20.01 -5.68
C VAL A 278 11.55 -21.36 -5.17
N LEU A 279 11.19 -21.45 -3.88
CA LEU A 279 10.62 -22.68 -3.31
C LEU A 279 9.29 -23.05 -3.98
N SER A 280 8.45 -22.05 -4.24
CA SER A 280 7.16 -22.24 -4.91
C SER A 280 7.29 -22.72 -6.35
N ASP A 281 8.31 -22.21 -7.09
CA ASP A 281 8.59 -22.66 -8.44
C ASP A 281 9.15 -24.10 -8.45
N ARG A 282 9.95 -24.47 -7.44
CA ARG A 282 10.59 -25.80 -7.34
C ARG A 282 9.66 -26.89 -6.81
N PHE A 283 8.86 -26.60 -5.78
CA PHE A 283 8.04 -27.59 -5.05
C PHE A 283 6.54 -27.45 -5.31
N GLY A 284 6.14 -26.43 -6.03
CA GLY A 284 4.74 -26.08 -6.29
C GLY A 284 4.14 -25.15 -5.25
N ARG A 285 3.21 -24.32 -5.69
CA ARG A 285 2.60 -23.26 -4.87
C ARG A 285 1.94 -23.78 -3.59
N LYS A 286 1.25 -24.92 -3.68
CA LYS A 286 0.52 -25.52 -2.55
C LYS A 286 1.46 -25.98 -1.45
N ALA A 287 2.61 -26.57 -1.82
CA ALA A 287 3.62 -27.06 -0.89
C ALA A 287 4.32 -25.94 -0.08
N VAL A 288 4.27 -24.72 -0.55
CA VAL A 288 4.83 -23.55 0.15
C VAL A 288 3.77 -22.79 0.92
N LEU A 289 2.58 -22.61 0.34
CA LEU A 289 1.51 -21.84 0.97
C LEU A 289 0.94 -22.52 2.23
N VAL A 290 0.67 -23.83 2.17
CA VAL A 290 0.06 -24.53 3.31
C VAL A 290 0.96 -24.51 4.55
N PRO A 291 2.24 -24.92 4.50
CA PRO A 291 3.13 -24.79 5.65
C PRO A 291 3.30 -23.34 6.11
N GLY A 292 3.35 -22.37 5.18
CA GLY A 292 3.46 -20.96 5.51
C GLY A 292 2.28 -20.47 6.36
N PHE A 293 1.06 -20.85 6.03
CA PHE A 293 -0.12 -20.52 6.84
C PHE A 293 -0.13 -21.22 8.21
N LEU A 294 0.28 -22.50 8.25
CA LEU A 294 0.36 -23.25 9.51
C LEU A 294 1.42 -22.64 10.44
N LEU A 295 2.58 -22.25 9.91
CA LEU A 295 3.61 -21.56 10.68
C LEU A 295 3.13 -20.21 11.19
N ALA A 296 2.47 -19.41 10.36
CA ALA A 296 1.92 -18.12 10.78
C ALA A 296 0.89 -18.29 11.92
N ALA A 297 -0.02 -19.26 11.81
CA ALA A 297 -0.99 -19.58 12.85
C ALA A 297 -0.28 -20.07 14.15
N GLY A 298 0.69 -20.96 14.03
CA GLY A 298 1.46 -21.47 15.17
C GLY A 298 2.23 -20.38 15.91
N PHE A 299 2.89 -19.47 15.18
CA PHE A 299 3.59 -18.34 15.79
C PHE A 299 2.63 -17.34 16.44
N SER A 300 1.45 -17.11 15.88
CA SER A 300 0.43 -16.24 16.49
C SER A 300 -0.06 -16.81 17.82
N LEU A 301 -0.34 -18.12 17.88
CA LEU A 301 -0.74 -18.81 19.11
C LEU A 301 0.40 -18.82 20.15
N ALA A 302 1.65 -19.06 19.71
CA ALA A 302 2.80 -19.03 20.62
C ALA A 302 3.03 -17.63 21.20
N ALA A 303 2.85 -16.56 20.42
CA ALA A 303 2.97 -15.19 20.90
C ALA A 303 1.91 -14.85 21.95
N GLU A 304 0.68 -15.33 21.80
CA GLU A 304 -0.39 -15.20 22.79
C GLU A 304 -0.03 -15.93 24.10
N ALA A 305 0.47 -17.17 24.01
CA ALA A 305 0.86 -17.96 25.18
C ALA A 305 2.02 -17.34 25.97
N VAL A 306 2.95 -16.64 25.29
CA VAL A 306 4.07 -15.95 25.94
C VAL A 306 3.64 -14.58 26.50
N GLY A 307 2.77 -13.86 25.80
CA GLY A 307 2.29 -12.53 26.18
C GLY A 307 1.18 -12.57 27.24
N GLY A 308 0.38 -13.63 27.33
CA GLY A 308 -0.69 -13.80 28.31
C GLY A 308 -0.23 -14.23 29.71
N GLY A 309 1.06 -14.43 29.92
CA GLY A 309 1.68 -14.76 31.20
C GLY A 309 2.37 -13.57 31.92
N ALA A 310 2.18 -12.35 31.43
CA ALA A 310 2.70 -11.12 32.02
C ALA A 310 1.51 -10.17 32.45
#